data_e4f2d417f9c243a03eb3f517e84fb816
#
_entry.id   e4f2d417f9c243a03eb3f517e84fb816
#
_cell.length_a   1.000
_cell.length_b   1.000
_cell.length_c   1.000
_cell.angle_alpha   90.00
_cell.angle_beta   90.00
_cell.angle_gamma   90.00
#
_symmetry.space_group_name_H-M   'P 1'
#
loop_
_entity.id
_entity.type
_entity.pdbx_description
1 polymer ?
#
loop_
_entity_poly.entity_id
_entity_poly.type
_entity_poly.pdbx_seq_one_letter_code
_entity_poly.pdbx_strand_id
1 'polypeptide(L)'
;MTALFQQLPSVDKFLKTPEGEMLLTEFGHSAVVRELRQLLSDGREFIKQHQHLPHFFADHLNTLHYLQERLTQQNHVQIKSVHNLTGTVLHTNLGRALWAESAQQAALHAMKGNVALEYDLEEGKRSHRDNYISELLAQLTGAEAACIVNNNAAAVLLMLATFAKDREVIISRGELIEIGGAFRIPDIMAQAGCKLVEVGTTNRTHLKDYRQAINENTAFLMKVHCSNYHISGFTASVSEQELVELGREFDIPVITDLGSGALIDLSQYDLPNEPTVQEKVAQGVNLVSFSGDKLLGGTQAGIIVGKKEWIAQLQAHPLKRVLRCDKVILAGLEATLRLYLQPEKLIETLPTLHLLTQSVDVLKEKAEQLKACLANRLKDYQVEIEESVAQIGSGSQPMATIPSLAVTIAEKTEVKLTALLAVFKALEQPIIGRVEKGKIWLDLRSVADFKALLDTVEKL
;
A
#
# COMPACT_ATOMS: atom_id res chain seq x y z
N MET A 1 40.29 -33.49 -15.97
CA MET A 1 39.01 -32.89 -16.43
C MET A 1 38.03 -33.92 -16.96
N THR A 2 38.39 -34.77 -17.94
CA THR A 2 37.46 -35.77 -18.54
C THR A 2 36.87 -36.73 -17.50
N ALA A 3 37.67 -37.20 -16.55
CA ALA A 3 37.19 -38.08 -15.46
C ALA A 3 36.20 -37.41 -14.50
N LEU A 4 36.30 -36.10 -14.28
CA LEU A 4 35.34 -35.36 -13.45
C LEU A 4 33.99 -35.14 -14.15
N PHE A 5 33.99 -34.88 -15.46
CA PHE A 5 32.74 -34.75 -16.23
C PHE A 5 31.97 -36.08 -16.31
N GLN A 6 32.65 -37.23 -16.26
CA GLN A 6 32.03 -38.56 -16.26
C GLN A 6 31.30 -38.88 -14.93
N GLN A 7 31.61 -38.16 -13.86
CA GLN A 7 30.96 -38.31 -12.55
C GLN A 7 29.63 -37.53 -12.46
N LEU A 8 29.38 -36.61 -13.40
CA LEU A 8 28.09 -35.90 -13.43
C LEU A 8 26.95 -36.88 -13.81
N PRO A 9 25.79 -36.78 -13.14
CA PRO A 9 24.69 -37.69 -13.43
C PRO A 9 24.14 -37.47 -14.83
N SER A 10 23.69 -38.55 -15.47
CA SER A 10 22.90 -38.47 -16.70
C SER A 10 21.48 -38.06 -16.36
N VAL A 11 20.91 -37.12 -17.13
CA VAL A 11 19.51 -36.66 -16.94
C VAL A 11 18.56 -37.88 -16.92
N ASP A 12 18.62 -38.74 -17.92
CA ASP A 12 17.71 -39.88 -18.03
C ASP A 12 17.87 -40.92 -16.91
N LYS A 13 19.10 -41.09 -16.39
CA LYS A 13 19.34 -41.97 -15.25
C LYS A 13 18.80 -41.36 -13.96
N PHE A 14 18.99 -40.06 -13.74
CA PHE A 14 18.52 -39.37 -12.57
C PHE A 14 16.99 -39.39 -12.49
N LEU A 15 16.31 -39.10 -13.60
CA LEU A 15 14.85 -39.07 -13.65
C LEU A 15 14.17 -40.43 -13.41
N LYS A 16 14.90 -41.54 -13.63
CA LYS A 16 14.44 -42.92 -13.39
C LYS A 16 14.70 -43.43 -11.98
N THR A 17 15.32 -42.64 -11.12
CA THR A 17 15.45 -43.00 -9.71
C THR A 17 14.13 -42.76 -8.98
N PRO A 18 13.83 -43.47 -7.86
CA PRO A 18 12.61 -43.22 -7.09
C PRO A 18 12.45 -41.75 -6.68
N GLU A 19 13.56 -41.12 -6.33
CA GLU A 19 13.61 -39.70 -5.93
C GLU A 19 13.36 -38.78 -7.14
N GLY A 20 13.90 -39.13 -8.32
CA GLY A 20 13.64 -38.42 -9.56
C GLY A 20 12.15 -38.48 -9.95
N GLU A 21 11.52 -39.64 -9.79
CA GLU A 21 10.08 -39.83 -10.04
C GLU A 21 9.22 -39.00 -9.05
N MET A 22 9.64 -38.90 -7.79
CA MET A 22 8.98 -38.01 -6.81
C MET A 22 9.03 -36.55 -7.26
N LEU A 23 10.20 -36.05 -7.68
CA LEU A 23 10.32 -34.68 -8.20
C LEU A 23 9.48 -34.46 -9.46
N LEU A 24 9.40 -35.45 -10.37
CA LEU A 24 8.55 -35.38 -11.55
C LEU A 24 7.07 -35.28 -11.20
N THR A 25 6.64 -35.98 -10.16
CA THR A 25 5.25 -35.93 -9.66
C THR A 25 4.92 -34.61 -9.02
N GLU A 26 5.85 -34.03 -8.22
CA GLU A 26 5.66 -32.80 -7.48
C GLU A 26 5.78 -31.56 -8.37
N PHE A 27 6.83 -31.48 -9.21
CA PHE A 27 7.17 -30.27 -9.96
C PHE A 27 6.90 -30.35 -11.47
N GLY A 28 6.57 -31.53 -11.98
CA GLY A 28 6.33 -31.79 -13.40
C GLY A 28 7.61 -31.96 -14.21
N HIS A 29 7.52 -32.77 -15.29
CA HIS A 29 8.65 -33.19 -16.12
C HIS A 29 9.47 -32.02 -16.68
N SER A 30 8.80 -31.01 -17.23
CA SER A 30 9.48 -29.89 -17.90
C SER A 30 10.32 -29.03 -16.94
N ALA A 31 9.83 -28.79 -15.72
CA ALA A 31 10.54 -28.03 -14.71
C ALA A 31 11.77 -28.81 -14.22
N VAL A 32 11.59 -30.07 -13.85
CA VAL A 32 12.69 -30.93 -13.34
C VAL A 32 13.79 -31.07 -14.37
N VAL A 33 13.46 -31.36 -15.64
CA VAL A 33 14.46 -31.51 -16.72
C VAL A 33 15.21 -30.19 -16.98
N ARG A 34 14.51 -29.08 -16.98
CA ARG A 34 15.14 -27.78 -17.18
C ARG A 34 16.16 -27.49 -16.07
N GLU A 35 15.74 -27.60 -14.80
CA GLU A 35 16.60 -27.31 -13.65
C GLU A 35 17.77 -28.31 -13.53
N LEU A 36 17.54 -29.57 -13.77
CA LEU A 36 18.63 -30.56 -13.78
C LEU A 36 19.65 -30.28 -14.89
N ARG A 37 19.23 -29.88 -16.10
CA ARG A 37 20.12 -29.45 -17.16
C ARG A 37 20.90 -28.22 -16.82
N GLN A 38 20.26 -27.23 -16.17
CA GLN A 38 20.95 -26.04 -15.71
C GLN A 38 21.97 -26.34 -14.62
N LEU A 39 21.62 -27.18 -13.64
CA LEU A 39 22.51 -27.64 -12.59
C LEU A 39 23.74 -28.37 -13.16
N LEU A 40 23.53 -29.21 -14.17
CA LEU A 40 24.63 -29.90 -14.89
C LEU A 40 25.51 -28.90 -15.67
N SER A 41 24.93 -27.86 -16.24
CA SER A 41 25.68 -26.79 -16.91
C SER A 41 26.55 -26.01 -15.92
N ASP A 42 25.95 -25.61 -14.80
CA ASP A 42 26.65 -24.90 -13.71
C ASP A 42 27.79 -25.75 -13.15
N GLY A 43 27.54 -27.05 -12.96
CA GLY A 43 28.56 -28.01 -12.51
C GLY A 43 29.73 -28.19 -13.49
N ARG A 44 29.44 -28.21 -14.79
CA ARG A 44 30.50 -28.26 -15.82
C ARG A 44 31.36 -27.01 -15.83
N GLU A 45 30.76 -25.85 -15.65
CA GLU A 45 31.47 -24.60 -15.58
C GLU A 45 32.34 -24.49 -14.31
N PHE A 46 31.78 -24.89 -13.15
CA PHE A 46 32.53 -24.99 -11.90
C PHE A 46 33.75 -25.92 -12.02
N ILE A 47 33.60 -27.12 -12.63
CA ILE A 47 34.71 -28.07 -12.84
C ILE A 47 35.80 -27.46 -13.72
N LYS A 48 35.45 -26.69 -14.77
CA LYS A 48 36.43 -25.99 -15.62
C LYS A 48 37.24 -24.98 -14.84
N GLN A 49 36.61 -24.24 -13.90
CA GLN A 49 37.26 -23.19 -13.13
C GLN A 49 38.07 -23.73 -11.96
N HIS A 50 37.54 -24.72 -11.25
CA HIS A 50 38.08 -25.18 -9.95
C HIS A 50 38.75 -26.54 -9.97
N GLN A 51 38.60 -27.31 -11.06
CA GLN A 51 39.21 -28.65 -11.25
C GLN A 51 38.83 -29.70 -10.21
N HIS A 52 37.69 -29.52 -9.56
CA HIS A 52 37.04 -30.52 -8.66
C HIS A 52 35.51 -30.49 -8.83
N LEU A 53 34.82 -31.53 -8.29
CA LEU A 53 33.35 -31.54 -8.29
C LEU A 53 32.80 -30.51 -7.33
N PRO A 54 31.72 -29.78 -7.72
CA PRO A 54 30.99 -28.96 -6.78
C PRO A 54 30.29 -29.85 -5.73
N HIS A 55 30.09 -29.29 -4.52
CA HIS A 55 29.51 -30.03 -3.38
C HIS A 55 28.12 -30.62 -3.68
N PHE A 56 27.32 -29.95 -4.51
CA PHE A 56 25.99 -30.44 -4.91
C PHE A 56 26.02 -31.64 -5.86
N PHE A 57 27.18 -32.05 -6.33
CA PHE A 57 27.40 -33.32 -7.04
C PHE A 57 28.28 -34.29 -6.26
N ALA A 58 28.49 -34.07 -4.98
CA ALA A 58 29.29 -34.98 -4.15
C ALA A 58 28.67 -36.38 -4.07
N ASP A 59 27.37 -36.47 -4.01
CA ASP A 59 26.59 -37.70 -4.09
C ASP A 59 25.18 -37.44 -4.64
N HIS A 60 24.40 -38.52 -4.79
CA HIS A 60 23.04 -38.47 -5.33
C HIS A 60 22.08 -37.66 -4.43
N LEU A 61 22.20 -37.79 -3.11
CA LEU A 61 21.34 -37.10 -2.13
C LEU A 61 21.59 -35.61 -2.13
N ASN A 62 22.84 -35.16 -2.20
CA ASN A 62 23.19 -33.75 -2.34
C ASN A 62 22.62 -33.16 -3.63
N THR A 63 22.72 -33.87 -4.74
CA THR A 63 22.15 -33.45 -6.04
C THR A 63 20.63 -33.30 -5.94
N LEU A 64 19.96 -34.28 -5.33
CA LEU A 64 18.52 -34.29 -5.12
C LEU A 64 18.08 -33.08 -4.26
N HIS A 65 18.72 -32.91 -3.09
CA HIS A 65 18.39 -31.84 -2.17
C HIS A 65 18.55 -30.45 -2.82
N TYR A 66 19.67 -30.23 -3.50
CA TYR A 66 19.94 -28.97 -4.17
C TYR A 66 18.96 -28.69 -5.33
N LEU A 67 18.61 -29.75 -6.10
CA LEU A 67 17.61 -29.64 -7.16
C LEU A 67 16.21 -29.35 -6.60
N GLN A 68 15.83 -29.99 -5.51
CA GLN A 68 14.56 -29.78 -4.83
C GLN A 68 14.47 -28.36 -4.27
N GLU A 69 15.54 -27.85 -3.65
CA GLU A 69 15.59 -26.46 -3.18
C GLU A 69 15.37 -25.45 -4.33
N ARG A 70 16.07 -25.63 -5.46
CA ARG A 70 15.91 -24.76 -6.65
C ARG A 70 14.49 -24.80 -7.21
N LEU A 71 13.91 -25.99 -7.36
CA LEU A 71 12.54 -26.17 -7.84
C LEU A 71 11.52 -25.54 -6.88
N THR A 72 11.70 -25.75 -5.59
CA THR A 72 10.86 -25.12 -4.55
C THR A 72 10.96 -23.61 -4.59
N GLN A 73 12.17 -23.04 -4.68
CA GLN A 73 12.36 -21.58 -4.78
C GLN A 73 11.69 -20.99 -6.03
N GLN A 74 11.69 -21.70 -7.17
CA GLN A 74 11.03 -21.22 -8.39
C GLN A 74 9.50 -21.25 -8.29
N ASN A 75 8.94 -22.19 -7.54
CA ASN A 75 7.50 -22.31 -7.34
C ASN A 75 6.97 -21.41 -6.22
N HIS A 76 7.84 -20.80 -5.40
CA HIS A 76 7.41 -19.87 -4.37
C HIS A 76 6.89 -18.57 -4.97
N VAL A 77 5.72 -18.16 -4.50
CA VAL A 77 5.18 -16.83 -4.78
C VAL A 77 6.14 -15.78 -4.22
N GLN A 78 6.61 -14.87 -5.06
CA GLN A 78 7.62 -13.87 -4.67
C GLN A 78 7.04 -12.75 -3.80
N ILE A 79 5.72 -12.45 -3.95
CA ILE A 79 5.04 -11.51 -3.06
C ILE A 79 4.72 -12.23 -1.76
N LYS A 80 5.58 -12.02 -0.75
CA LYS A 80 5.47 -12.67 0.56
C LYS A 80 4.74 -11.80 1.56
N SER A 81 3.92 -12.43 2.40
CA SER A 81 3.45 -11.79 3.64
C SER A 81 4.63 -11.54 4.58
N VAL A 82 4.63 -10.43 5.29
CA VAL A 82 5.68 -10.05 6.24
C VAL A 82 5.06 -9.58 7.55
N HIS A 83 5.80 -9.71 8.65
CA HIS A 83 5.46 -9.06 9.91
C HIS A 83 5.97 -7.61 9.87
N ASN A 84 5.06 -6.65 9.88
CA ASN A 84 5.39 -5.22 9.93
C ASN A 84 5.62 -4.79 11.38
N LEU A 85 6.88 -4.60 11.78
CA LEU A 85 7.30 -4.06 13.07
C LEU A 85 8.08 -2.74 12.90
N THR A 86 7.81 -2.00 11.84
CA THR A 86 8.48 -0.72 11.58
C THR A 86 7.97 0.42 12.46
N GLY A 87 6.76 0.29 13.02
CA GLY A 87 6.03 1.37 13.68
C GLY A 87 5.26 2.30 12.73
N THR A 88 5.26 2.01 11.45
CA THR A 88 4.43 2.73 10.47
C THR A 88 3.25 1.84 10.07
N VAL A 89 2.01 2.23 10.45
CA VAL A 89 0.82 1.40 10.23
C VAL A 89 0.50 1.30 8.73
N LEU A 90 0.33 2.43 8.05
CA LEU A 90 0.09 2.51 6.60
C LEU A 90 1.41 2.61 5.83
N HIS A 91 2.25 1.57 5.93
CA HIS A 91 3.58 1.58 5.33
C HIS A 91 3.51 1.38 3.82
N THR A 92 3.96 2.38 3.04
CA THR A 92 3.85 2.42 1.57
C THR A 92 4.46 1.19 0.90
N ASN A 93 5.65 0.74 1.35
CA ASN A 93 6.36 -0.38 0.73
C ASN A 93 5.91 -1.75 1.23
N LEU A 94 5.01 -1.82 2.23
CA LEU A 94 4.50 -3.06 2.81
C LEU A 94 2.99 -3.27 2.53
N GLY A 95 2.45 -2.59 1.52
CA GLY A 95 1.08 -2.81 1.03
C GLY A 95 0.02 -1.88 1.61
N ARG A 96 0.38 -0.93 2.48
CA ARG A 96 -0.52 0.06 3.11
C ARG A 96 -1.61 -0.59 3.97
N ALA A 97 -2.89 -0.23 3.75
CA ALA A 97 -4.01 -0.72 4.57
C ALA A 97 -4.24 -2.23 4.41
N LEU A 98 -4.44 -2.88 5.54
CA LEU A 98 -4.90 -4.27 5.58
C LEU A 98 -6.42 -4.29 5.38
N TRP A 99 -6.91 -5.23 4.61
CA TRP A 99 -8.33 -5.37 4.35
C TRP A 99 -9.04 -6.00 5.54
N ALA A 100 -10.19 -5.45 5.89
CA ALA A 100 -11.08 -6.06 6.86
C ALA A 100 -11.51 -7.47 6.42
N GLU A 101 -11.83 -8.35 7.38
CA GLU A 101 -12.25 -9.72 7.09
C GLU A 101 -13.43 -9.77 6.11
N SER A 102 -14.43 -8.90 6.30
CA SER A 102 -15.58 -8.80 5.39
C SER A 102 -15.16 -8.43 3.96
N ALA A 103 -14.15 -7.57 3.79
CA ALA A 103 -13.62 -7.17 2.49
C ALA A 103 -12.85 -8.33 1.81
N GLN A 104 -12.06 -9.09 2.60
CA GLN A 104 -11.35 -10.28 2.11
C GLN A 104 -12.35 -11.34 1.62
N GLN A 105 -13.41 -11.60 2.39
CA GLN A 105 -14.45 -12.57 2.03
C GLN A 105 -15.24 -12.13 0.79
N ALA A 106 -15.57 -10.84 0.67
CA ALA A 106 -16.23 -10.30 -0.52
C ALA A 106 -15.38 -10.45 -1.78
N ALA A 107 -14.07 -10.14 -1.67
CA ALA A 107 -13.10 -10.31 -2.75
C ALA A 107 -12.96 -11.79 -3.17
N LEU A 108 -12.82 -12.69 -2.20
CA LEU A 108 -12.75 -14.14 -2.42
C LEU A 108 -14.01 -14.67 -3.12
N HIS A 109 -15.19 -14.20 -2.70
CA HIS A 109 -16.47 -14.55 -3.33
C HIS A 109 -16.49 -14.05 -4.79
N ALA A 110 -16.09 -12.80 -5.05
CA ALA A 110 -16.05 -12.24 -6.39
C ALA A 110 -15.05 -12.98 -7.31
N MET A 111 -13.94 -13.49 -6.76
CA MET A 111 -12.97 -14.29 -7.54
C MET A 111 -13.54 -15.65 -7.96
N LYS A 112 -14.28 -16.32 -7.09
CA LYS A 112 -14.78 -17.70 -7.30
C LYS A 112 -15.90 -17.82 -8.31
N GLY A 113 -16.61 -16.73 -8.64
CA GLY A 113 -17.79 -16.80 -9.50
C GLY A 113 -17.93 -15.67 -10.50
N ASN A 114 -18.97 -15.77 -11.33
CA ASN A 114 -19.46 -14.66 -12.11
C ASN A 114 -20.22 -13.70 -11.18
N VAL A 115 -20.06 -12.40 -11.39
CA VAL A 115 -20.73 -11.34 -10.62
C VAL A 115 -21.43 -10.37 -11.56
N ALA A 116 -22.55 -9.80 -11.13
CA ALA A 116 -23.29 -8.77 -11.86
C ALA A 116 -22.54 -7.42 -11.78
N LEU A 117 -21.36 -7.34 -12.43
CA LEU A 117 -20.47 -6.19 -12.32
C LEU A 117 -20.94 -4.99 -13.14
N GLU A 118 -21.34 -5.22 -14.41
CA GLU A 118 -21.88 -4.20 -15.32
C GLU A 118 -23.32 -4.57 -15.74
N TYR A 119 -24.06 -5.20 -14.83
CA TYR A 119 -25.40 -5.68 -15.09
C TYR A 119 -26.31 -5.35 -13.90
N ASP A 120 -27.38 -4.61 -14.17
CA ASP A 120 -28.41 -4.31 -13.20
C ASP A 120 -29.36 -5.51 -13.10
N LEU A 121 -29.43 -6.12 -11.91
CA LEU A 121 -30.25 -7.31 -11.69
C LEU A 121 -31.75 -7.01 -11.62
N GLU A 122 -32.16 -5.79 -11.26
CA GLU A 122 -33.55 -5.38 -11.17
C GLU A 122 -34.11 -5.03 -12.54
N GLU A 123 -33.34 -4.21 -13.30
CA GLU A 123 -33.78 -3.74 -14.60
C GLU A 123 -33.39 -4.68 -15.77
N GLY A 124 -32.54 -5.69 -15.50
CA GLY A 124 -32.10 -6.65 -16.51
C GLY A 124 -31.24 -6.04 -17.63
N LYS A 125 -30.58 -4.92 -17.39
CA LYS A 125 -29.83 -4.18 -18.41
C LYS A 125 -28.39 -3.86 -17.96
N ARG A 126 -27.61 -3.37 -18.90
CA ARG A 126 -26.24 -2.93 -18.61
C ARG A 126 -26.23 -1.70 -17.71
N SER A 127 -25.33 -1.70 -16.72
CA SER A 127 -25.10 -0.58 -15.80
C SER A 127 -23.61 -0.23 -15.68
N HIS A 128 -23.26 0.83 -14.97
CA HIS A 128 -21.87 1.11 -14.59
C HIS A 128 -21.47 0.23 -13.42
N ARG A 129 -20.22 -0.27 -13.45
CA ARG A 129 -19.69 -1.22 -12.44
C ARG A 129 -19.59 -0.65 -11.04
N ASP A 130 -19.56 0.65 -10.87
CA ASP A 130 -19.39 1.36 -9.61
C ASP A 130 -20.66 2.05 -9.09
N ASN A 131 -21.85 1.77 -9.68
CA ASN A 131 -23.12 2.40 -9.29
C ASN A 131 -23.43 2.20 -7.79
N TYR A 132 -23.45 0.95 -7.32
CA TYR A 132 -23.75 0.65 -5.90
C TYR A 132 -22.74 1.30 -4.95
N ILE A 133 -21.47 1.33 -5.34
CA ILE A 133 -20.42 1.99 -4.55
C ILE A 133 -20.61 3.51 -4.58
N SER A 134 -21.02 4.07 -5.72
CA SER A 134 -21.33 5.50 -5.86
C SER A 134 -22.46 5.93 -4.93
N GLU A 135 -23.55 5.15 -4.85
CA GLU A 135 -24.66 5.42 -3.94
C GLU A 135 -24.23 5.36 -2.47
N LEU A 136 -23.44 4.34 -2.12
CA LEU A 136 -22.91 4.19 -0.77
C LEU A 136 -21.98 5.33 -0.37
N LEU A 137 -21.09 5.76 -1.28
CA LEU A 137 -20.22 6.90 -1.06
C LEU A 137 -21.01 8.22 -0.96
N ALA A 138 -22.05 8.39 -1.76
CA ALA A 138 -22.94 9.56 -1.65
C ALA A 138 -23.59 9.62 -0.25
N GLN A 139 -24.08 8.50 0.26
CA GLN A 139 -24.64 8.39 1.61
C GLN A 139 -23.60 8.72 2.69
N LEU A 140 -22.38 8.19 2.58
CA LEU A 140 -21.32 8.36 3.59
C LEU A 140 -20.69 9.74 3.58
N THR A 141 -20.59 10.39 2.41
CA THR A 141 -19.86 11.65 2.27
C THR A 141 -20.74 12.88 2.13
N GLY A 142 -22.04 12.71 1.86
CA GLY A 142 -22.94 13.81 1.52
C GLY A 142 -22.76 14.37 0.10
N ALA A 143 -21.92 13.73 -0.73
CA ALA A 143 -21.80 14.05 -2.14
C ALA A 143 -23.02 13.54 -2.96
N GLU A 144 -23.20 14.03 -4.19
CA GLU A 144 -24.30 13.61 -5.03
C GLU A 144 -24.03 12.28 -5.78
N ALA A 145 -22.75 12.00 -6.08
CA ALA A 145 -22.32 10.78 -6.77
C ALA A 145 -20.81 10.54 -6.60
N ALA A 146 -20.34 9.37 -7.05
CA ALA A 146 -18.93 9.02 -7.06
C ALA A 146 -18.49 8.32 -8.36
N CYS A 147 -17.19 8.38 -8.63
CA CYS A 147 -16.50 7.65 -9.68
C CYS A 147 -15.26 6.96 -9.11
N ILE A 148 -15.09 5.66 -9.37
CA ILE A 148 -14.01 4.86 -8.82
C ILE A 148 -13.01 4.48 -9.92
N VAL A 149 -11.72 4.71 -9.68
CA VAL A 149 -10.60 4.35 -10.55
C VAL A 149 -9.53 3.58 -9.76
N ASN A 150 -8.48 3.10 -10.41
CA ASN A 150 -7.52 2.15 -9.83
C ASN A 150 -6.59 2.72 -8.75
N ASN A 151 -6.39 4.04 -8.67
CA ASN A 151 -5.69 4.73 -7.60
C ASN A 151 -5.96 6.25 -7.64
N ASN A 152 -5.53 6.99 -6.61
CA ASN A 152 -5.78 8.42 -6.54
C ASN A 152 -5.04 9.25 -7.60
N ALA A 153 -3.85 8.82 -8.03
CA ALA A 153 -3.15 9.48 -9.15
C ALA A 153 -3.98 9.43 -10.45
N ALA A 154 -4.63 8.28 -10.70
CA ALA A 154 -5.55 8.12 -11.81
C ALA A 154 -6.82 8.97 -11.66
N ALA A 155 -7.30 9.18 -10.42
CA ALA A 155 -8.42 10.07 -10.13
C ALA A 155 -8.09 11.52 -10.51
N VAL A 156 -6.93 12.02 -10.05
CA VAL A 156 -6.45 13.36 -10.39
C VAL A 156 -6.26 13.51 -11.90
N LEU A 157 -5.60 12.53 -12.56
CA LEU A 157 -5.42 12.55 -14.02
C LEU A 157 -6.77 12.58 -14.75
N LEU A 158 -7.75 11.78 -14.34
CA LEU A 158 -9.06 11.72 -14.96
C LEU A 158 -9.82 13.05 -14.83
N MET A 159 -9.82 13.67 -13.64
CA MET A 159 -10.45 14.97 -13.41
C MET A 159 -9.83 16.04 -14.32
N LEU A 160 -8.52 16.15 -14.32
CA LEU A 160 -7.79 17.14 -15.11
C LEU A 160 -7.99 16.93 -16.62
N ALA A 161 -7.83 15.69 -17.11
CA ALA A 161 -7.99 15.39 -18.53
C ALA A 161 -9.44 15.59 -19.04
N THR A 162 -10.43 15.42 -18.15
CA THR A 162 -11.84 15.60 -18.52
C THR A 162 -12.21 17.08 -18.67
N PHE A 163 -11.73 17.91 -17.74
CA PHE A 163 -12.29 19.27 -17.61
C PHE A 163 -11.29 20.40 -17.91
N ALA A 164 -9.98 20.12 -17.85
CA ALA A 164 -8.95 21.16 -17.95
C ALA A 164 -7.97 20.98 -19.13
N LYS A 165 -8.25 20.04 -20.06
CA LYS A 165 -7.41 19.86 -21.25
C LYS A 165 -7.31 21.18 -22.04
N ASP A 166 -6.09 21.58 -22.38
CA ASP A 166 -5.71 22.83 -23.06
C ASP A 166 -6.06 24.11 -22.28
N ARG A 167 -6.53 24.01 -21.03
CA ARG A 167 -6.91 25.11 -20.16
C ARG A 167 -5.98 25.23 -18.95
N GLU A 168 -6.14 26.28 -18.18
CA GLU A 168 -5.33 26.61 -17.02
C GLU A 168 -5.92 26.06 -15.71
N VAL A 169 -5.04 25.53 -14.87
CA VAL A 169 -5.37 25.08 -13.51
C VAL A 169 -4.50 25.87 -12.52
N ILE A 170 -5.16 26.66 -11.68
CA ILE A 170 -4.49 27.51 -10.70
C ILE A 170 -4.31 26.73 -9.40
N ILE A 171 -3.08 26.65 -8.90
CA ILE A 171 -2.70 25.94 -7.67
C ILE A 171 -1.66 26.72 -6.87
N SER A 172 -1.67 26.60 -5.56
CA SER A 172 -0.64 27.15 -4.69
C SER A 172 0.71 26.48 -4.95
N ARG A 173 1.79 27.25 -5.07
CA ARG A 173 3.16 26.73 -5.19
C ARG A 173 3.56 25.85 -4.01
N GLY A 174 3.06 26.15 -2.80
CA GLY A 174 3.26 25.32 -1.62
C GLY A 174 2.51 23.99 -1.64
N GLU A 175 1.69 23.68 -2.65
CA GLU A 175 0.88 22.47 -2.76
C GLU A 175 1.32 21.59 -3.96
N LEU A 176 2.44 21.90 -4.58
CA LEU A 176 3.03 21.08 -5.67
C LEU A 176 3.78 19.87 -5.09
N ILE A 177 3.00 18.88 -4.66
CA ILE A 177 3.51 17.71 -3.96
C ILE A 177 4.19 16.70 -4.89
N GLU A 178 5.15 15.94 -4.32
CA GLU A 178 5.68 14.69 -4.86
C GLU A 178 5.39 13.54 -3.88
N ILE A 179 4.84 12.43 -4.36
CA ILE A 179 4.53 11.24 -3.56
C ILE A 179 5.09 9.99 -4.28
N GLY A 180 5.71 9.08 -3.51
CA GLY A 180 6.12 7.76 -4.01
C GLY A 180 7.20 7.80 -5.09
N GLY A 181 7.97 8.88 -5.19
CA GLY A 181 9.14 9.01 -6.06
C GLY A 181 8.84 9.29 -7.54
N ALA A 182 7.57 9.30 -7.96
CA ALA A 182 7.20 9.53 -9.37
C ALA A 182 5.91 10.33 -9.57
N PHE A 183 5.03 10.41 -8.57
CA PHE A 183 3.80 11.19 -8.68
C PHE A 183 4.09 12.65 -8.29
N ARG A 184 4.13 13.53 -9.28
CA ARG A 184 4.27 14.97 -9.12
C ARG A 184 3.08 15.66 -9.74
N ILE A 185 2.45 16.58 -9.03
CA ILE A 185 1.28 17.33 -9.54
C ILE A 185 1.58 18.03 -10.87
N PRO A 186 2.72 18.74 -11.05
CA PRO A 186 3.05 19.35 -12.34
C PRO A 186 3.13 18.35 -13.50
N ASP A 187 3.73 17.17 -13.26
CA ASP A 187 3.90 16.16 -14.28
C ASP A 187 2.54 15.54 -14.68
N ILE A 188 1.65 15.31 -13.72
CA ILE A 188 0.29 14.82 -13.97
C ILE A 188 -0.54 15.85 -14.73
N MET A 189 -0.42 17.13 -14.40
CA MET A 189 -1.08 18.20 -15.15
C MET A 189 -0.60 18.25 -16.62
N ALA A 190 0.71 18.13 -16.83
CA ALA A 190 1.28 18.07 -18.18
C ALA A 190 0.76 16.85 -18.96
N GLN A 191 0.69 15.67 -18.34
CA GLN A 191 0.14 14.45 -18.95
C GLN A 191 -1.36 14.57 -19.25
N ALA A 192 -2.11 15.30 -18.42
CA ALA A 192 -3.52 15.59 -18.67
C ALA A 192 -3.74 16.64 -19.79
N GLY A 193 -2.69 17.28 -20.25
CA GLY A 193 -2.74 18.36 -21.23
C GLY A 193 -3.18 19.71 -20.65
N CYS A 194 -3.04 19.91 -19.33
CA CYS A 194 -3.38 21.15 -18.65
C CYS A 194 -2.21 22.14 -18.66
N LYS A 195 -2.52 23.42 -18.51
CA LYS A 195 -1.54 24.46 -18.24
C LYS A 195 -1.51 24.75 -16.74
N LEU A 196 -0.37 24.48 -16.10
CA LEU A 196 -0.15 24.79 -14.70
C LEU A 196 0.03 26.31 -14.50
N VAL A 197 -0.74 26.89 -13.59
CA VAL A 197 -0.58 28.28 -13.13
C VAL A 197 -0.32 28.26 -11.63
N GLU A 198 0.95 28.46 -11.28
CA GLU A 198 1.40 28.49 -9.88
C GLU A 198 1.17 29.87 -9.26
N VAL A 199 0.58 29.93 -8.05
CA VAL A 199 0.33 31.19 -7.33
C VAL A 199 0.99 31.18 -5.96
N GLY A 200 1.30 32.38 -5.45
CA GLY A 200 1.97 32.58 -4.18
C GLY A 200 3.44 32.14 -4.19
N THR A 201 3.93 31.78 -3.01
CA THR A 201 5.29 31.29 -2.76
C THR A 201 5.24 29.93 -2.06
N THR A 202 6.40 29.31 -1.85
CA THR A 202 6.49 28.00 -1.18
C THR A 202 5.78 27.93 0.16
N ASN A 203 5.89 29.00 0.97
CA ASN A 203 5.37 29.01 2.34
C ASN A 203 4.17 29.96 2.53
N ARG A 204 3.85 30.81 1.54
CA ARG A 204 2.75 31.79 1.69
C ARG A 204 1.99 31.93 0.38
N THR A 205 0.70 31.65 0.44
CA THR A 205 -0.25 31.90 -0.63
C THR A 205 -1.48 32.58 -0.04
N HIS A 206 -1.95 33.63 -0.67
CA HIS A 206 -3.09 34.43 -0.25
C HIS A 206 -4.20 34.38 -1.31
N LEU A 207 -5.44 34.63 -0.91
CA LEU A 207 -6.59 34.59 -1.81
C LEU A 207 -6.44 35.58 -2.99
N LYS A 208 -5.77 36.74 -2.76
CA LYS A 208 -5.46 37.71 -3.82
C LYS A 208 -4.60 37.13 -4.94
N ASP A 209 -3.71 36.14 -4.63
CA ASP A 209 -2.80 35.55 -5.59
C ASP A 209 -3.59 34.68 -6.58
N TYR A 210 -4.59 33.93 -6.08
CA TYR A 210 -5.54 33.19 -6.92
C TYR A 210 -6.39 34.15 -7.76
N ARG A 211 -6.98 35.20 -7.14
CA ARG A 211 -7.82 36.17 -7.82
C ARG A 211 -7.11 36.86 -8.99
N GLN A 212 -5.85 37.22 -8.84
CA GLN A 212 -5.05 37.87 -9.87
C GLN A 212 -4.69 36.96 -11.04
N ALA A 213 -4.64 35.65 -10.81
CA ALA A 213 -4.31 34.65 -11.83
C ALA A 213 -5.51 34.20 -12.67
N ILE A 214 -6.74 34.44 -12.18
CA ILE A 214 -7.97 34.05 -12.88
C ILE A 214 -8.10 34.81 -14.19
N ASN A 215 -8.40 34.07 -15.28
CA ASN A 215 -8.70 34.60 -16.60
C ASN A 215 -9.67 33.66 -17.37
N GLU A 216 -10.00 33.99 -18.60
CA GLU A 216 -10.93 33.25 -19.45
C GLU A 216 -10.52 31.79 -19.76
N ASN A 217 -9.23 31.48 -19.66
CA ASN A 217 -8.71 30.14 -19.87
C ASN A 217 -8.71 29.29 -18.58
N THR A 218 -9.02 29.86 -17.44
CA THR A 218 -9.02 29.14 -16.15
C THR A 218 -10.11 28.07 -16.12
N ALA A 219 -9.71 26.82 -15.92
CA ALA A 219 -10.63 25.68 -15.78
C ALA A 219 -10.99 25.42 -14.31
N PHE A 220 -9.99 25.44 -13.41
CA PHE A 220 -10.14 25.10 -12.00
C PHE A 220 -9.30 25.97 -11.09
N LEU A 221 -9.80 26.16 -9.86
CA LEU A 221 -8.97 26.41 -8.69
C LEU A 221 -8.72 25.06 -8.02
N MET A 222 -7.47 24.64 -7.94
CA MET A 222 -7.10 23.35 -7.35
C MET A 222 -6.48 23.52 -5.97
N LYS A 223 -6.96 22.70 -5.05
CA LYS A 223 -6.41 22.53 -3.71
C LYS A 223 -5.80 21.14 -3.61
N VAL A 224 -4.59 21.03 -3.07
CA VAL A 224 -3.95 19.75 -2.77
C VAL A 224 -3.57 19.71 -1.31
N HIS A 225 -4.08 18.71 -0.60
CA HIS A 225 -3.74 18.49 0.80
C HIS A 225 -2.33 17.92 0.93
N CYS A 226 -1.46 18.62 1.66
CA CYS A 226 -0.06 18.24 1.88
C CYS A 226 0.05 17.11 2.91
N SER A 227 -0.48 15.93 2.59
CA SER A 227 -0.54 14.80 3.52
C SER A 227 0.82 14.17 3.84
N ASN A 228 1.86 14.44 3.05
CA ASN A 228 3.17 13.78 3.17
C ASN A 228 4.33 14.70 3.56
N TYR A 229 4.08 15.99 3.78
CA TYR A 229 5.05 16.94 4.33
C TYR A 229 4.33 18.07 5.09
N HIS A 230 5.08 18.82 5.88
CA HIS A 230 4.56 19.95 6.65
C HIS A 230 5.47 21.16 6.49
N ILE A 231 4.86 22.33 6.20
CA ILE A 231 5.55 23.62 6.20
C ILE A 231 5.14 24.37 7.47
N SER A 232 6.12 24.73 8.29
CA SER A 232 5.90 25.45 9.55
C SER A 232 6.64 26.78 9.59
N GLY A 233 6.30 27.64 10.55
CA GLY A 233 6.90 28.95 10.73
C GLY A 233 6.04 30.07 10.13
N PHE A 234 6.63 31.00 9.37
CA PHE A 234 5.91 32.11 8.75
C PHE A 234 5.17 31.67 7.49
N THR A 235 4.01 31.04 7.66
CA THR A 235 3.20 30.43 6.61
C THR A 235 1.85 31.11 6.42
N ALA A 236 1.25 30.97 5.25
CA ALA A 236 -0.16 31.28 4.96
C ALA A 236 -0.65 30.35 3.85
N SER A 237 -1.88 29.83 3.99
CA SER A 237 -2.55 29.02 2.98
C SER A 237 -3.99 29.49 2.83
N VAL A 238 -4.58 29.24 1.66
CA VAL A 238 -5.99 29.53 1.37
C VAL A 238 -6.80 28.27 1.63
N SER A 239 -7.89 28.40 2.38
CA SER A 239 -8.81 27.29 2.66
C SER A 239 -9.68 26.96 1.44
N GLU A 240 -10.25 25.74 1.41
CA GLU A 240 -11.21 25.34 0.40
C GLU A 240 -12.45 26.25 0.41
N GLN A 241 -12.93 26.68 1.59
CA GLN A 241 -14.06 27.56 1.69
C GLN A 241 -13.80 28.91 1.00
N GLU A 242 -12.63 29.53 1.25
CA GLU A 242 -12.24 30.79 0.59
C GLU A 242 -12.11 30.60 -0.93
N LEU A 243 -11.58 29.45 -1.40
CA LEU A 243 -11.50 29.15 -2.83
C LEU A 243 -12.88 28.93 -3.44
N VAL A 244 -13.82 28.28 -2.75
CA VAL A 244 -15.19 28.06 -3.22
C VAL A 244 -15.93 29.40 -3.31
N GLU A 245 -15.77 30.29 -2.36
CA GLU A 245 -16.34 31.66 -2.42
C GLU A 245 -15.78 32.45 -3.60
N LEU A 246 -14.47 32.40 -3.82
CA LEU A 246 -13.82 33.01 -4.98
C LEU A 246 -14.28 32.36 -6.29
N GLY A 247 -14.37 31.05 -6.34
CA GLY A 247 -14.83 30.30 -7.51
C GLY A 247 -16.27 30.66 -7.92
N ARG A 248 -17.16 30.88 -6.95
CA ARG A 248 -18.54 31.34 -7.21
C ARG A 248 -18.58 32.74 -7.79
N GLU A 249 -17.69 33.63 -7.36
CA GLU A 249 -17.62 35.00 -7.89
C GLU A 249 -17.26 35.03 -9.39
N PHE A 250 -16.40 34.10 -9.84
CA PHE A 250 -15.90 34.02 -11.21
C PHE A 250 -16.50 32.89 -12.04
N ASP A 251 -17.45 32.12 -11.48
CA ASP A 251 -18.02 30.90 -12.11
C ASP A 251 -16.95 29.84 -12.45
N ILE A 252 -15.96 29.68 -11.55
CA ILE A 252 -14.87 28.72 -11.71
C ILE A 252 -15.00 27.65 -10.62
N PRO A 253 -15.04 26.37 -11.00
CA PRO A 253 -15.14 25.28 -10.03
C PRO A 253 -13.85 25.07 -9.22
N VAL A 254 -14.02 24.50 -8.02
CA VAL A 254 -12.93 24.13 -7.11
C VAL A 254 -12.86 22.63 -7.04
N ILE A 255 -11.65 22.09 -7.16
CA ILE A 255 -11.36 20.66 -6.96
C ILE A 255 -10.33 20.48 -5.86
N THR A 256 -10.48 19.42 -5.06
CA THR A 256 -9.54 19.10 -3.98
C THR A 256 -8.99 17.68 -4.15
N ASP A 257 -7.65 17.57 -4.18
CA ASP A 257 -6.97 16.31 -3.94
C ASP A 257 -6.69 16.18 -2.45
N LEU A 258 -7.52 15.40 -1.75
CA LEU A 258 -7.37 15.16 -0.31
C LEU A 258 -6.32 14.09 -0.01
N GLY A 259 -6.21 13.09 -0.87
CA GLY A 259 -5.19 12.05 -0.79
C GLY A 259 -5.37 11.03 0.33
N SER A 260 -5.60 11.47 1.56
CA SER A 260 -5.63 10.61 2.77
C SER A 260 -6.86 9.72 2.90
N GLY A 261 -8.03 10.21 2.50
CA GLY A 261 -9.27 9.44 2.47
C GLY A 261 -9.92 9.16 3.83
N ALA A 262 -9.76 10.06 4.80
CA ALA A 262 -10.47 9.95 6.07
C ALA A 262 -11.98 10.13 5.88
N LEU A 263 -12.77 9.15 6.34
CA LEU A 263 -14.24 9.19 6.38
C LEU A 263 -14.79 9.34 7.80
N ILE A 264 -13.93 9.46 8.78
CA ILE A 264 -14.27 9.70 10.19
C ILE A 264 -13.31 10.74 10.76
N ASP A 265 -13.78 11.49 11.71
CA ASP A 265 -12.96 12.40 12.51
C ASP A 265 -12.06 11.57 13.46
N LEU A 266 -10.77 11.53 13.17
CA LEU A 266 -9.79 10.76 13.94
C LEU A 266 -9.58 11.35 15.36
N SER A 267 -9.91 12.62 15.60
CA SER A 267 -9.80 13.25 16.92
C SER A 267 -10.69 12.61 17.97
N GLN A 268 -11.79 11.96 17.56
CA GLN A 268 -12.68 11.19 18.43
C GLN A 268 -12.00 9.97 19.06
N TYR A 269 -10.85 9.59 18.54
CA TYR A 269 -10.05 8.44 18.98
C TYR A 269 -8.69 8.85 19.55
N ASP A 270 -8.55 10.12 19.98
CA ASP A 270 -7.29 10.70 20.46
C ASP A 270 -6.14 10.62 19.44
N LEU A 271 -6.48 10.53 18.15
CA LEU A 271 -5.54 10.55 17.04
C LEU A 271 -5.39 11.97 16.47
N PRO A 272 -4.26 12.27 15.81
CA PRO A 272 -4.05 13.54 15.14
C PRO A 272 -5.17 13.85 14.14
N ASN A 273 -5.63 15.10 14.13
CA ASN A 273 -6.71 15.54 13.26
C ASN A 273 -6.30 15.42 11.77
N GLU A 274 -7.22 14.92 10.96
CA GLU A 274 -7.11 14.83 9.50
C GLU A 274 -8.43 15.28 8.88
N PRO A 275 -8.41 16.17 7.88
CA PRO A 275 -9.62 16.60 7.22
C PRO A 275 -10.39 15.41 6.61
N THR A 276 -11.70 15.39 6.82
CA THR A 276 -12.56 14.35 6.27
C THR A 276 -13.09 14.73 4.88
N VAL A 277 -13.48 13.71 4.10
CA VAL A 277 -14.13 13.91 2.81
C VAL A 277 -15.45 14.69 2.95
N GLN A 278 -16.23 14.39 4.01
CA GLN A 278 -17.48 15.04 4.34
C GLN A 278 -17.29 16.57 4.55
N GLU A 279 -16.24 16.97 5.27
CA GLU A 279 -15.92 18.38 5.47
C GLU A 279 -15.68 19.11 4.13
N LYS A 280 -14.91 18.49 3.22
CA LYS A 280 -14.64 19.10 1.91
C LYS A 280 -15.89 19.20 1.04
N VAL A 281 -16.73 18.17 1.05
CA VAL A 281 -18.04 18.20 0.36
C VAL A 281 -18.94 19.28 0.95
N ALA A 282 -19.03 19.39 2.29
CA ALA A 282 -19.83 20.41 2.98
C ALA A 282 -19.34 21.84 2.72
N GLN A 283 -18.05 22.04 2.50
CA GLN A 283 -17.47 23.34 2.10
C GLN A 283 -17.86 23.77 0.69
N GLY A 284 -18.46 22.85 -0.10
CA GLY A 284 -18.97 23.15 -1.45
C GLY A 284 -17.98 22.92 -2.58
N VAL A 285 -16.92 22.16 -2.33
CA VAL A 285 -15.96 21.71 -3.37
C VAL A 285 -16.69 20.91 -4.43
N ASN A 286 -16.41 21.14 -5.70
CA ASN A 286 -17.11 20.48 -6.82
C ASN A 286 -16.74 19.01 -6.96
N LEU A 287 -15.45 18.67 -6.82
CA LEU A 287 -14.92 17.32 -6.83
C LEU A 287 -13.83 17.15 -5.77
N VAL A 288 -13.89 16.06 -5.02
CA VAL A 288 -12.88 15.66 -4.03
C VAL A 288 -12.34 14.29 -4.44
N SER A 289 -11.01 14.16 -4.55
CA SER A 289 -10.36 12.87 -4.82
C SER A 289 -9.57 12.38 -3.60
N PHE A 290 -9.54 11.06 -3.40
CA PHE A 290 -8.82 10.43 -2.29
C PHE A 290 -8.52 8.95 -2.54
N SER A 291 -7.63 8.38 -1.70
CA SER A 291 -7.18 6.99 -1.78
C SER A 291 -8.02 6.05 -0.92
N GLY A 292 -8.37 4.87 -1.45
CA GLY A 292 -9.06 3.84 -0.69
C GLY A 292 -8.17 3.04 0.27
N ASP A 293 -6.88 2.97 0.00
CA ASP A 293 -5.90 2.14 0.71
C ASP A 293 -5.06 2.89 1.76
N LYS A 294 -5.52 4.08 2.16
CA LYS A 294 -4.92 4.85 3.25
C LYS A 294 -5.84 4.86 4.48
N LEU A 295 -6.24 6.05 4.97
CA LEU A 295 -7.08 6.16 6.18
C LEU A 295 -8.48 5.57 6.03
N LEU A 296 -9.02 5.48 4.81
CA LEU A 296 -10.24 4.72 4.57
C LEU A 296 -10.06 3.22 4.95
N GLY A 297 -8.85 2.69 4.91
CA GLY A 297 -8.56 1.32 5.35
C GLY A 297 -9.06 0.22 4.41
N GLY A 298 -9.29 0.56 3.14
CA GLY A 298 -9.83 -0.36 2.13
C GLY A 298 -8.83 -0.81 1.08
N THR A 299 -9.37 -1.15 -0.08
CA THR A 299 -8.59 -1.58 -1.23
C THR A 299 -7.89 -0.40 -1.91
N GLN A 300 -6.81 -0.66 -2.66
CA GLN A 300 -6.23 0.36 -3.50
C GLN A 300 -7.25 0.79 -4.58
N ALA A 301 -7.74 2.01 -4.43
CA ALA A 301 -8.62 2.66 -5.37
C ALA A 301 -8.42 4.17 -5.32
N GLY A 302 -8.69 4.86 -6.41
CA GLY A 302 -8.90 6.30 -6.45
C GLY A 302 -10.40 6.57 -6.46
N ILE A 303 -10.86 7.36 -5.53
CA ILE A 303 -12.26 7.68 -5.35
C ILE A 303 -12.44 9.17 -5.64
N ILE A 304 -13.40 9.51 -6.48
CA ILE A 304 -13.79 10.88 -6.77
C ILE A 304 -15.25 11.02 -6.36
N VAL A 305 -15.55 11.96 -5.45
CA VAL A 305 -16.92 12.28 -5.05
C VAL A 305 -17.24 13.73 -5.38
N GLY A 306 -18.51 14.04 -5.63
CA GLY A 306 -18.94 15.41 -5.90
C GLY A 306 -20.28 15.51 -6.62
N LYS A 307 -20.43 16.56 -7.41
CA LYS A 307 -21.65 16.86 -8.17
C LYS A 307 -21.97 15.78 -9.20
N LYS A 308 -23.23 15.35 -9.28
CA LYS A 308 -23.67 14.28 -10.17
C LYS A 308 -23.36 14.55 -11.66
N GLU A 309 -23.56 15.77 -12.10
CA GLU A 309 -23.29 16.20 -13.48
C GLU A 309 -21.80 16.08 -13.86
N TRP A 310 -20.89 16.33 -12.90
CA TRP A 310 -19.45 16.21 -13.08
C TRP A 310 -19.02 14.75 -13.08
N ILE A 311 -19.56 13.97 -12.18
CA ILE A 311 -19.30 12.51 -12.09
C ILE A 311 -19.78 11.83 -13.39
N ALA A 312 -20.92 12.21 -13.95
CA ALA A 312 -21.40 11.65 -15.20
C ALA A 312 -20.43 11.90 -16.37
N GLN A 313 -19.81 13.08 -16.45
CA GLN A 313 -18.79 13.38 -17.46
C GLN A 313 -17.52 12.56 -17.26
N LEU A 314 -17.05 12.36 -16.01
CA LEU A 314 -15.93 11.48 -15.71
C LEU A 314 -16.22 10.04 -16.14
N GLN A 315 -17.43 9.53 -15.88
CA GLN A 315 -17.85 8.18 -16.27
C GLN A 315 -17.90 8.01 -17.81
N ALA A 316 -18.24 9.06 -18.55
CA ALA A 316 -18.30 9.06 -20.02
C ALA A 316 -16.92 9.20 -20.67
N HIS A 317 -15.90 9.69 -19.96
CA HIS A 317 -14.58 9.96 -20.53
C HIS A 317 -13.85 8.65 -20.92
N PRO A 318 -13.18 8.56 -22.09
CA PRO A 318 -12.49 7.35 -22.54
C PRO A 318 -11.45 6.81 -21.55
N LEU A 319 -10.74 7.68 -20.83
CA LEU A 319 -9.76 7.28 -19.80
C LEU A 319 -10.41 6.50 -18.65
N LYS A 320 -11.70 6.69 -18.35
CA LYS A 320 -12.39 5.91 -17.31
C LYS A 320 -12.29 4.40 -17.59
N ARG A 321 -12.39 3.99 -18.86
CA ARG A 321 -12.22 2.58 -19.24
C ARG A 321 -10.79 2.07 -19.02
N VAL A 322 -9.80 2.90 -19.25
CA VAL A 322 -8.37 2.57 -19.05
C VAL A 322 -8.04 2.44 -17.55
N LEU A 323 -8.64 3.31 -16.74
CA LEU A 323 -8.34 3.47 -15.31
C LEU A 323 -9.27 2.69 -14.37
N ARG A 324 -10.18 1.90 -14.88
CA ARG A 324 -11.22 1.20 -14.10
C ARG A 324 -10.66 0.11 -13.18
N CYS A 325 -11.26 -0.06 -12.01
CA CYS A 325 -11.02 -1.20 -11.13
C CYS A 325 -11.63 -2.49 -11.67
N ASP A 326 -11.07 -3.62 -11.27
CA ASP A 326 -11.64 -4.96 -11.47
C ASP A 326 -12.71 -5.31 -10.41
N LYS A 327 -13.33 -6.49 -10.55
CA LYS A 327 -14.40 -6.95 -9.67
C LYS A 327 -13.92 -7.23 -8.23
N VAL A 328 -12.67 -7.63 -8.06
CA VAL A 328 -12.11 -8.00 -6.74
C VAL A 328 -11.90 -6.75 -5.90
N ILE A 329 -11.29 -5.72 -6.49
CA ILE A 329 -11.09 -4.42 -5.85
C ILE A 329 -12.42 -3.76 -5.49
N LEU A 330 -13.40 -3.78 -6.40
CA LEU A 330 -14.72 -3.17 -6.14
C LEU A 330 -15.48 -3.90 -5.05
N ALA A 331 -15.48 -5.24 -5.03
CA ALA A 331 -16.12 -6.02 -3.98
C ALA A 331 -15.51 -5.76 -2.60
N GLY A 332 -14.17 -5.72 -2.52
CA GLY A 332 -13.47 -5.38 -1.28
C GLY A 332 -13.72 -3.94 -0.83
N LEU A 333 -13.76 -2.99 -1.77
CA LEU A 333 -14.06 -1.59 -1.46
C LEU A 333 -15.49 -1.43 -0.93
N GLU A 334 -16.48 -2.02 -1.60
CA GLU A 334 -17.87 -1.98 -1.16
C GLU A 334 -18.02 -2.53 0.26
N ALA A 335 -17.46 -3.71 0.53
CA ALA A 335 -17.52 -4.33 1.85
C ALA A 335 -16.83 -3.47 2.93
N THR A 336 -15.70 -2.81 2.60
CA THR A 336 -15.05 -1.87 3.51
C THR A 336 -15.93 -0.66 3.80
N LEU A 337 -16.51 -0.03 2.79
CA LEU A 337 -17.39 1.13 2.95
C LEU A 337 -18.63 0.82 3.79
N ARG A 338 -19.16 -0.40 3.70
CA ARG A 338 -20.31 -0.84 4.53
C ARG A 338 -20.00 -0.88 6.03
N LEU A 339 -18.73 -1.02 6.43
CA LEU A 339 -18.33 -0.94 7.83
C LEU A 339 -18.61 0.45 8.42
N TYR A 340 -18.47 1.49 7.62
CA TYR A 340 -18.73 2.88 8.02
C TYR A 340 -20.21 3.20 8.30
N LEU A 341 -21.13 2.30 7.91
CA LEU A 341 -22.56 2.38 8.31
C LEU A 341 -22.77 2.00 9.78
N GLN A 342 -21.77 1.44 10.45
CA GLN A 342 -21.79 1.06 11.86
C GLN A 342 -20.55 1.65 12.56
N PRO A 343 -20.48 2.99 12.73
CA PRO A 343 -19.28 3.68 13.22
C PRO A 343 -18.85 3.21 14.62
N GLU A 344 -19.78 2.76 15.46
CA GLU A 344 -19.52 2.23 16.80
C GLU A 344 -18.71 0.93 16.80
N LYS A 345 -18.66 0.20 15.67
CA LYS A 345 -17.90 -1.06 15.52
C LYS A 345 -16.59 -0.90 14.73
N LEU A 346 -16.29 0.29 14.23
CA LEU A 346 -15.15 0.49 13.33
C LEU A 346 -13.80 0.11 13.97
N ILE A 347 -13.61 0.40 15.26
CA ILE A 347 -12.37 0.04 15.98
C ILE A 347 -12.14 -1.49 15.93
N GLU A 348 -13.19 -2.27 15.99
CA GLU A 348 -13.08 -3.74 16.01
C GLU A 348 -12.98 -4.33 14.60
N THR A 349 -13.63 -3.68 13.61
CA THR A 349 -13.83 -4.27 12.29
C THR A 349 -12.89 -3.73 11.21
N LEU A 350 -12.31 -2.52 11.40
CA LEU A 350 -11.41 -1.89 10.46
C LEU A 350 -9.96 -2.01 10.94
N PRO A 351 -9.11 -2.87 10.34
CA PRO A 351 -7.76 -3.14 10.82
C PRO A 351 -6.89 -1.89 10.99
N THR A 352 -6.99 -0.92 10.09
CA THR A 352 -6.23 0.34 10.18
C THR A 352 -6.59 1.09 11.46
N LEU A 353 -7.87 1.29 11.73
CA LEU A 353 -8.32 2.00 12.93
C LEU A 353 -7.98 1.21 14.20
N HIS A 354 -8.19 -0.10 14.19
CA HIS A 354 -7.80 -0.99 15.28
C HIS A 354 -6.33 -0.83 15.68
N LEU A 355 -5.42 -0.88 14.69
CA LEU A 355 -3.99 -0.74 14.95
C LEU A 355 -3.62 0.66 15.50
N LEU A 356 -4.25 1.71 14.98
CA LEU A 356 -3.98 3.08 15.39
C LEU A 356 -4.48 3.36 16.82
N THR A 357 -5.57 2.73 17.27
CA THR A 357 -6.25 3.00 18.55
C THR A 357 -5.84 2.06 19.69
N GLN A 358 -4.95 1.07 19.45
CA GLN A 358 -4.47 0.19 20.53
C GLN A 358 -3.87 1.01 21.69
N SER A 359 -4.28 0.71 22.92
CA SER A 359 -3.71 1.34 24.11
C SER A 359 -2.26 0.92 24.34
N VAL A 360 -1.48 1.77 25.01
CA VAL A 360 -0.09 1.46 25.37
C VAL A 360 -0.04 0.24 26.31
N ASP A 361 -1.05 0.01 27.15
CA ASP A 361 -1.13 -1.16 28.02
C ASP A 361 -1.21 -2.47 27.25
N VAL A 362 -2.06 -2.51 26.20
CA VAL A 362 -2.13 -3.68 25.30
C VAL A 362 -0.80 -3.90 24.57
N LEU A 363 -0.14 -2.83 24.12
CA LEU A 363 1.18 -2.95 23.52
C LEU A 363 2.24 -3.44 24.50
N LYS A 364 2.14 -3.07 25.79
CA LYS A 364 3.05 -3.53 26.84
C LYS A 364 2.93 -5.03 27.08
N GLU A 365 1.73 -5.57 27.16
CA GLU A 365 1.51 -7.01 27.30
C GLU A 365 2.12 -7.79 26.11
N LYS A 366 1.91 -7.28 24.89
CA LYS A 366 2.53 -7.86 23.69
C LYS A 366 4.05 -7.75 23.71
N ALA A 367 4.60 -6.63 24.19
CA ALA A 367 6.03 -6.40 24.28
C ALA A 367 6.70 -7.38 25.27
N GLU A 368 6.08 -7.61 26.41
CA GLU A 368 6.59 -8.56 27.42
C GLU A 368 6.64 -9.98 26.85
N GLN A 369 5.60 -10.42 26.16
CA GLN A 369 5.55 -11.73 25.51
C GLN A 369 6.62 -11.87 24.42
N LEU A 370 6.72 -10.89 23.52
CA LEU A 370 7.70 -10.90 22.44
C LEU A 370 9.13 -10.84 22.96
N LYS A 371 9.41 -10.01 23.99
CA LYS A 371 10.71 -9.93 24.67
C LYS A 371 11.09 -11.29 25.25
N ALA A 372 10.19 -11.94 25.96
CA ALA A 372 10.44 -13.25 26.56
C ALA A 372 10.79 -14.32 25.50
N CYS A 373 10.04 -14.35 24.39
CA CYS A 373 10.27 -15.27 23.29
C CYS A 373 11.63 -15.02 22.63
N LEU A 374 11.94 -13.76 22.26
CA LEU A 374 13.20 -13.37 21.64
C LEU A 374 14.42 -13.59 22.54
N ALA A 375 14.34 -13.23 23.83
CA ALA A 375 15.43 -13.41 24.77
C ALA A 375 15.82 -14.88 24.98
N ASN A 376 14.87 -15.81 24.85
CA ASN A 376 15.11 -17.23 24.87
C ASN A 376 15.88 -17.74 23.64
N ARG A 377 15.70 -17.12 22.48
CA ARG A 377 16.31 -17.52 21.20
C ARG A 377 17.61 -16.76 20.90
N LEU A 378 17.67 -15.50 21.27
CA LEU A 378 18.76 -14.58 20.91
C LEU A 378 19.71 -14.35 22.08
N LYS A 379 20.40 -15.42 22.56
CA LYS A 379 21.29 -15.38 23.76
C LYS A 379 22.44 -14.38 23.63
N ASP A 380 22.93 -14.16 22.42
CA ASP A 380 24.05 -13.29 22.10
C ASP A 380 23.67 -11.80 21.93
N TYR A 381 22.38 -11.49 22.11
CA TYR A 381 21.84 -10.15 21.98
C TYR A 381 21.19 -9.69 23.29
N GLN A 382 21.19 -8.38 23.50
CA GLN A 382 20.42 -7.73 24.56
C GLN A 382 19.04 -7.38 24.02
N VAL A 383 17.99 -7.89 24.66
CA VAL A 383 16.59 -7.67 24.26
C VAL A 383 15.87 -6.88 25.35
N GLU A 384 15.41 -5.67 25.03
CA GLU A 384 14.74 -4.78 25.98
C GLU A 384 13.42 -4.25 25.41
N ILE A 385 12.58 -3.66 26.28
CA ILE A 385 11.38 -2.93 25.90
C ILE A 385 11.70 -1.45 26.07
N GLU A 386 11.44 -0.67 25.03
CA GLU A 386 11.65 0.77 25.04
C GLU A 386 10.39 1.50 24.55
N GLU A 387 10.17 2.71 25.10
CA GLU A 387 9.16 3.62 24.58
C GLU A 387 9.49 3.98 23.14
N SER A 388 8.46 4.04 22.32
CA SER A 388 8.55 4.29 20.91
C SER A 388 7.46 5.26 20.47
N VAL A 389 7.63 5.80 19.27
CA VAL A 389 6.60 6.54 18.57
C VAL A 389 6.31 5.87 17.23
N ALA A 390 5.05 5.58 17.00
CA ALA A 390 4.57 5.04 15.73
C ALA A 390 4.07 6.17 14.84
N GLN A 391 4.02 5.91 13.54
CA GLN A 391 3.49 6.80 12.52
C GLN A 391 2.20 6.24 11.94
N ILE A 392 1.25 7.11 11.60
CA ILE A 392 0.02 6.73 10.90
C ILE A 392 0.38 6.17 9.53
N GLY A 393 1.19 6.89 8.75
CA GLY A 393 1.64 6.43 7.44
C GLY A 393 2.72 7.32 6.85
N SER A 394 3.60 6.75 6.03
CA SER A 394 4.66 7.49 5.35
C SER A 394 4.14 8.45 4.25
N GLY A 395 2.94 8.22 3.74
CA GLY A 395 2.25 9.06 2.76
C GLY A 395 0.93 9.65 3.25
N SER A 396 0.67 9.57 4.58
CA SER A 396 -0.46 10.16 5.29
C SER A 396 0.02 10.55 6.67
N GLN A 397 0.11 11.85 6.93
CA GLN A 397 0.53 12.40 8.22
C GLN A 397 1.89 11.87 8.76
N PRO A 398 3.01 12.00 8.04
CA PRO A 398 4.30 11.47 8.47
C PRO A 398 4.85 12.13 9.73
N MET A 399 4.38 13.35 10.07
CA MET A 399 4.73 14.07 11.29
C MET A 399 3.82 13.74 12.46
N ALA A 400 2.69 13.09 12.21
CA ALA A 400 1.77 12.66 13.25
C ALA A 400 2.27 11.37 13.91
N THR A 401 2.68 11.50 15.15
CA THR A 401 3.20 10.38 15.96
C THR A 401 2.19 9.97 17.00
N ILE A 402 2.15 8.65 17.26
CA ILE A 402 1.30 8.03 18.26
C ILE A 402 2.19 7.32 19.27
N PRO A 403 1.92 7.44 20.59
CA PRO A 403 2.68 6.68 21.59
C PRO A 403 2.69 5.20 21.28
N SER A 404 3.85 4.56 21.35
CA SER A 404 4.03 3.14 21.04
C SER A 404 5.07 2.49 21.98
N LEU A 405 5.21 1.17 21.85
CA LEU A 405 6.27 0.38 22.48
C LEU A 405 6.96 -0.49 21.44
N ALA A 406 8.27 -0.62 21.58
CA ALA A 406 9.07 -1.50 20.76
C ALA A 406 9.88 -2.47 21.61
N VAL A 407 10.08 -3.67 21.10
CA VAL A 407 11.13 -4.55 21.57
C VAL A 407 12.40 -4.20 20.81
N THR A 408 13.46 -3.82 21.53
CA THR A 408 14.74 -3.44 20.95
C THR A 408 15.76 -4.56 21.11
N ILE A 409 16.63 -4.71 20.10
CA ILE A 409 17.67 -5.72 20.09
C ILE A 409 19.00 -5.02 19.83
N ALA A 410 19.95 -5.17 20.75
CA ALA A 410 21.30 -4.63 20.67
C ALA A 410 22.37 -5.73 20.69
N GLU A 411 23.54 -5.41 20.17
CA GLU A 411 24.70 -6.31 20.24
C GLU A 411 25.16 -6.47 21.69
N LYS A 412 25.34 -7.72 22.13
CA LYS A 412 25.87 -8.06 23.46
C LYS A 412 27.27 -8.64 23.33
N THR A 413 27.59 -9.24 22.21
CA THR A 413 28.84 -9.90 21.87
C THR A 413 29.36 -9.38 20.53
N GLU A 414 30.34 -10.05 19.91
CA GLU A 414 30.84 -9.71 18.56
C GLU A 414 29.88 -10.05 17.42
N VAL A 415 28.71 -10.64 17.72
CA VAL A 415 27.70 -11.00 16.73
C VAL A 415 26.94 -9.75 16.28
N LYS A 416 27.06 -9.41 14.98
CA LYS A 416 26.55 -8.16 14.44
C LYS A 416 25.04 -8.21 14.14
N LEU A 417 24.34 -7.09 14.36
CA LEU A 417 22.93 -6.90 14.00
C LEU A 417 22.63 -7.19 12.52
N THR A 418 23.60 -6.97 11.63
CA THR A 418 23.45 -7.28 10.19
C THR A 418 23.19 -8.76 9.91
N ALA A 419 23.80 -9.66 10.70
CA ALA A 419 23.55 -11.09 10.61
C ALA A 419 22.12 -11.42 11.06
N LEU A 420 21.64 -10.85 12.16
CA LEU A 420 20.28 -11.05 12.63
C LEU A 420 19.23 -10.50 11.66
N LEU A 421 19.50 -9.34 11.06
CA LEU A 421 18.61 -8.79 10.02
C LEU A 421 18.54 -9.70 8.80
N ALA A 422 19.64 -10.37 8.43
CA ALA A 422 19.63 -11.34 7.34
C ALA A 422 18.76 -12.57 7.71
N VAL A 423 18.87 -13.06 8.96
CA VAL A 423 18.02 -14.15 9.47
C VAL A 423 16.54 -13.74 9.44
N PHE A 424 16.18 -12.56 9.97
CA PHE A 424 14.80 -12.08 9.96
C PHE A 424 14.20 -11.97 8.56
N LYS A 425 15.00 -11.56 7.56
CA LYS A 425 14.58 -11.48 6.16
C LYS A 425 14.46 -12.83 5.47
N ALA A 426 15.19 -13.84 5.95
CA ALA A 426 15.20 -15.18 5.37
C ALA A 426 14.05 -16.06 5.88
N LEU A 427 13.33 -15.66 6.93
CA LEU A 427 12.18 -16.39 7.45
C LEU A 427 11.11 -16.61 6.37
N GLU A 428 10.31 -17.64 6.53
CA GLU A 428 9.16 -17.92 5.67
C GLU A 428 8.21 -16.71 5.61
N GLN A 429 7.91 -16.13 6.77
CA GLN A 429 7.26 -14.82 6.93
C GLN A 429 8.27 -13.83 7.54
N PRO A 430 8.94 -12.99 6.73
CA PRO A 430 9.98 -12.09 7.19
C PRO A 430 9.51 -11.11 8.27
N ILE A 431 10.42 -10.80 9.20
CA ILE A 431 10.21 -9.78 10.23
C ILE A 431 10.89 -8.49 9.77
N ILE A 432 10.13 -7.41 9.62
CA ILE A 432 10.61 -6.11 9.16
C ILE A 432 10.49 -5.09 10.31
N GLY A 433 11.62 -4.74 10.90
CA GLY A 433 11.75 -3.66 11.87
C GLY A 433 12.54 -2.48 11.28
N ARG A 434 12.86 -1.50 12.13
CA ARG A 434 13.76 -0.39 11.78
C ARG A 434 15.08 -0.49 12.53
N VAL A 435 16.14 0.09 11.97
CA VAL A 435 17.45 0.21 12.64
C VAL A 435 17.64 1.66 13.04
N GLU A 436 17.78 1.91 14.32
CA GLU A 436 17.96 3.26 14.85
C GLU A 436 18.88 3.18 16.09
N LYS A 437 19.79 4.16 16.24
CA LYS A 437 20.71 4.27 17.40
C LYS A 437 21.50 2.99 17.70
N GLY A 438 21.90 2.25 16.64
CA GLY A 438 22.65 1.01 16.79
C GLY A 438 21.85 -0.18 17.33
N LYS A 439 20.53 -0.15 17.27
CA LYS A 439 19.62 -1.22 17.68
C LYS A 439 18.64 -1.56 16.58
N ILE A 440 18.13 -2.80 16.56
CA ILE A 440 16.92 -3.16 15.80
C ILE A 440 15.73 -2.82 16.70
N TRP A 441 14.76 -2.09 16.15
CA TRP A 441 13.51 -1.73 16.80
C TRP A 441 12.38 -2.52 16.18
N LEU A 442 11.68 -3.29 16.97
CA LEU A 442 10.50 -4.07 16.61
C LEU A 442 9.28 -3.41 17.26
N ASP A 443 8.70 -2.44 16.60
CA ASP A 443 7.56 -1.66 17.09
C ASP A 443 6.26 -2.46 16.96
N LEU A 444 5.48 -2.52 18.03
CA LEU A 444 4.33 -3.41 18.14
C LEU A 444 3.03 -2.83 17.62
N ARG A 445 2.95 -1.50 17.42
CA ARG A 445 1.71 -0.88 16.96
C ARG A 445 1.31 -1.30 15.56
N SER A 446 2.26 -1.60 14.70
CA SER A 446 2.00 -1.99 13.30
C SER A 446 1.84 -3.50 13.09
N VAL A 447 1.81 -4.30 14.17
CA VAL A 447 1.67 -5.76 14.10
C VAL A 447 0.21 -6.15 13.92
N ALA A 448 -0.13 -6.73 12.78
CA ALA A 448 -1.48 -7.15 12.45
C ALA A 448 -1.89 -8.46 13.15
N ASP A 449 -1.04 -9.46 13.10
CA ASP A 449 -1.25 -10.78 13.73
C ASP A 449 -0.11 -11.07 14.70
N PHE A 450 -0.36 -10.79 15.97
CA PHE A 450 0.62 -10.98 17.01
C PHE A 450 0.90 -12.45 17.31
N LYS A 451 -0.11 -13.32 17.16
CA LYS A 451 0.06 -14.77 17.38
C LYS A 451 0.97 -15.36 16.30
N ALA A 452 0.71 -15.06 15.04
CA ALA A 452 1.56 -15.52 13.94
C ALA A 452 3.00 -14.99 14.05
N LEU A 453 3.20 -13.78 14.60
CA LEU A 453 4.54 -13.25 14.90
C LEU A 453 5.24 -14.11 15.94
N LEU A 454 4.58 -14.48 17.06
CA LEU A 454 5.16 -15.34 18.08
C LEU A 454 5.51 -16.71 17.51
N ASP A 455 4.60 -17.34 16.76
CA ASP A 455 4.83 -18.62 16.08
C ASP A 455 6.04 -18.57 15.12
N THR A 456 6.28 -17.41 14.50
CA THR A 456 7.45 -17.17 13.62
C THR A 456 8.74 -17.04 14.45
N VAL A 457 8.70 -16.29 15.55
CA VAL A 457 9.87 -16.11 16.43
C VAL A 457 10.26 -17.41 17.13
N GLU A 458 9.32 -18.30 17.43
CA GLU A 458 9.59 -19.61 18.01
C GLU A 458 10.41 -20.53 17.08
N LYS A 459 10.41 -20.26 15.76
CA LYS A 459 11.18 -21.00 14.77
C LYS A 459 12.60 -20.46 14.56
N LEU A 460 12.99 -19.35 15.22
CA LEU A 460 14.36 -18.80 15.23
C LEU A 460 15.34 -19.73 16.04
#